data_80673363b42b17b3ce6f4b635fa0584a
#
_entry.id   80673363b42b17b3ce6f4b635fa0584a
#
_cell.length_a   1.000
_cell.length_b   1.000
_cell.length_c   1.000
_cell.angle_alpha   90.00
_cell.angle_beta   90.00
_cell.angle_gamma   90.00
#
_symmetry.space_group_name_H-M   'P 1'
#
loop_
_entity.id
_entity.type
_entity.pdbx_description
1 polymer ?
#
loop_
_entity_poly.entity_id
_entity_poly.type
_entity_poly.pdbx_seq_one_letter_code
_entity_poly.pdbx_strand_id
1 'polypeptide(L)'
;MPSTSVLADSLQAMTTHEDVFKMKLLMYLISAVFTPTTSLRPSNKCFPILANLKNVKNMNWCKFIADFLHDAFKNKMYQKGCRLHLMLMYVDCLDLSTVDFSEVGGPPPTHKFVVSAWTINAVKAVLAADRATDSTYGKLQV
;
A
#
# COMPACT_ATOMS: atom_id res chain seq x y z
N MET A 1 12.04 12.36 -16.01
CA MET A 1 11.25 12.37 -14.77
C MET A 1 12.17 12.05 -13.61
N PRO A 2 12.05 12.74 -12.47
CA PRO A 2 12.83 12.44 -11.27
C PRO A 2 12.50 11.03 -10.75
N SER A 3 13.42 10.43 -10.00
CA SER A 3 13.14 9.15 -9.32
C SER A 3 12.12 9.33 -8.19
N THR A 4 11.56 8.21 -7.69
CA THR A 4 10.63 8.26 -6.56
C THR A 4 11.29 8.77 -5.28
N SER A 5 12.60 8.51 -5.07
CA SER A 5 13.35 9.09 -3.95
C SER A 5 13.46 10.62 -4.05
N VAL A 6 13.84 11.14 -5.22
CA VAL A 6 13.91 12.59 -5.46
C VAL A 6 12.54 13.27 -5.29
N LEU A 7 11.46 12.59 -5.65
CA LEU A 7 10.10 13.08 -5.38
C LEU A 7 9.80 13.15 -3.88
N ALA A 8 10.19 12.12 -3.12
CA ALA A 8 10.00 12.08 -1.67
C ALA A 8 10.76 13.22 -0.98
N ASP A 9 12.06 13.38 -1.30
CA ASP A 9 12.89 14.47 -0.75
C ASP A 9 12.31 15.85 -1.09
N SER A 10 11.86 16.02 -2.35
CA SER A 10 11.22 17.25 -2.80
C SER A 10 9.91 17.56 -2.07
N LEU A 11 9.12 16.54 -1.74
CA LEU A 11 7.88 16.69 -0.97
C LEU A 11 8.15 17.11 0.47
N GLN A 12 9.19 16.52 1.10
CA GLN A 12 9.58 16.88 2.46
C GLN A 12 10.09 18.32 2.57
N ALA A 13 10.75 18.82 1.52
CA ALA A 13 11.26 20.18 1.47
C ALA A 13 10.19 21.25 1.14
N MET A 14 8.97 20.84 0.74
CA MET A 14 7.93 21.81 0.36
C MET A 14 7.15 22.28 1.58
N THR A 15 7.04 23.61 1.72
CA THR A 15 6.29 24.26 2.79
C THR A 15 4.88 24.70 2.37
N THR A 16 4.57 24.67 1.07
CA THR A 16 3.28 25.07 0.51
C THR A 16 2.52 23.86 -0.03
N HIS A 17 1.19 23.89 0.06
CA HIS A 17 0.30 22.82 -0.41
C HIS A 17 -0.43 23.18 -1.70
N GLU A 18 0.24 23.90 -2.58
CA GLU A 18 -0.26 24.30 -3.89
C GLU A 18 -0.37 23.14 -4.88
N ASP A 19 -0.82 23.41 -6.09
CA ASP A 19 -1.04 22.38 -7.11
C ASP A 19 0.23 21.60 -7.47
N VAL A 20 1.40 22.24 -7.38
CA VAL A 20 2.70 21.56 -7.59
C VAL A 20 2.95 20.49 -6.52
N PHE A 21 2.64 20.78 -5.24
CA PHE A 21 2.72 19.81 -4.17
C PHE A 21 1.76 18.64 -4.42
N LYS A 22 0.50 18.93 -4.77
CA LYS A 22 -0.52 17.91 -5.07
C LYS A 22 -0.09 17.02 -6.23
N MET A 23 0.47 17.60 -7.30
CA MET A 23 1.00 16.84 -8.44
C MET A 23 2.13 15.89 -8.03
N LYS A 24 3.13 16.40 -7.30
CA LYS A 24 4.26 15.59 -6.83
C LYS A 24 3.81 14.49 -5.86
N LEU A 25 2.90 14.82 -4.93
CA LEU A 25 2.33 13.86 -3.99
C LEU A 25 1.59 12.73 -4.73
N LEU A 26 0.75 13.06 -5.70
CA LEU A 26 0.04 12.07 -6.52
C LEU A 26 1.02 11.21 -7.33
N MET A 27 2.03 11.81 -7.95
CA MET A 27 3.07 11.06 -8.67
C MET A 27 3.76 10.07 -7.74
N TYR A 28 4.10 10.50 -6.52
CA TYR A 28 4.73 9.64 -5.52
C TYR A 28 3.79 8.51 -5.08
N LEU A 29 2.57 8.84 -4.65
CA LEU A 29 1.59 7.85 -4.17
C LEU A 29 1.25 6.81 -5.25
N ILE A 30 0.98 7.25 -6.47
CA ILE A 30 0.67 6.33 -7.57
C ILE A 30 1.87 5.42 -7.85
N SER A 31 3.07 5.97 -7.87
CA SER A 31 4.25 5.24 -8.31
C SER A 31 4.90 4.38 -7.23
N ALA A 32 4.83 4.79 -5.96
CA ALA A 32 5.47 4.11 -4.85
C ALA A 32 4.52 3.22 -4.03
N VAL A 33 3.21 3.56 -4.03
CA VAL A 33 2.22 2.88 -3.18
C VAL A 33 1.17 2.15 -4.00
N PHE A 34 0.45 2.85 -4.89
CA PHE A 34 -0.74 2.28 -5.56
C PHE A 34 -0.39 1.35 -6.71
N THR A 35 0.55 1.78 -7.56
CA THR A 35 0.98 1.01 -8.73
C THR A 35 2.50 0.89 -8.81
N PRO A 36 3.17 0.42 -7.73
CA PRO A 36 4.61 0.27 -7.74
C PRO A 36 5.05 -0.68 -8.86
N THR A 37 6.13 -0.29 -9.52
CA THR A 37 6.81 -1.08 -10.55
C THR A 37 8.23 -1.39 -10.10
N THR A 38 8.93 -2.23 -10.84
CA THR A 38 10.37 -2.48 -10.60
C THR A 38 11.26 -1.30 -10.98
N SER A 39 10.69 -0.27 -11.62
CA SER A 39 11.39 0.94 -12.00
C SER A 39 11.44 1.93 -10.84
N LEU A 40 12.58 2.60 -10.67
CA LEU A 40 12.73 3.72 -9.74
C LEU A 40 12.08 5.02 -10.25
N ARG A 41 11.52 5.01 -11.46
CA ARG A 41 10.85 6.16 -12.07
C ARG A 41 9.35 6.10 -11.83
N PRO A 42 8.69 7.27 -11.78
CA PRO A 42 7.23 7.33 -11.68
C PRO A 42 6.54 6.50 -12.75
N SER A 43 5.46 5.84 -12.36
CA SER A 43 4.62 5.09 -13.27
C SER A 43 3.96 6.02 -14.29
N ASN A 44 3.96 5.65 -15.56
CA ASN A 44 3.23 6.38 -16.61
C ASN A 44 1.70 6.37 -16.41
N LYS A 45 1.18 5.52 -15.51
CA LYS A 45 -0.22 5.53 -15.06
C LYS A 45 -0.62 6.85 -14.36
N CYS A 46 0.36 7.64 -13.87
CA CYS A 46 0.06 8.94 -13.24
C CYS A 46 -0.34 10.03 -14.26
N PHE A 47 0.10 9.96 -15.52
CA PHE A 47 -0.13 11.05 -16.49
C PHE A 47 -1.60 11.40 -16.73
N PRO A 48 -2.50 10.45 -17.01
CA PRO A 48 -3.91 10.78 -17.21
C PRO A 48 -4.55 11.43 -15.97
N ILE A 49 -4.07 11.06 -14.78
CA ILE A 49 -4.56 11.57 -13.50
C ILE A 49 -4.05 12.99 -13.27
N LEU A 50 -2.77 13.24 -13.53
CA LEU A 50 -2.15 14.54 -13.35
C LEU A 50 -2.67 15.59 -14.36
N ALA A 51 -3.13 15.14 -15.53
CA ALA A 51 -3.74 16.03 -16.52
C ALA A 51 -5.03 16.72 -16.03
N ASN A 52 -5.69 16.15 -15.02
CA ASN A 52 -6.92 16.73 -14.47
C ASN A 52 -6.99 16.57 -12.93
N LEU A 53 -6.21 17.40 -12.23
CA LEU A 53 -6.16 17.39 -10.76
C LEU A 53 -7.52 17.64 -10.09
N LYS A 54 -8.42 18.41 -10.74
CA LYS A 54 -9.76 18.68 -10.18
C LYS A 54 -10.63 17.43 -10.07
N ASN A 55 -10.40 16.45 -10.93
CA ASN A 55 -11.15 15.19 -10.94
C ASN A 55 -10.59 14.11 -10.00
N VAL A 56 -9.43 14.33 -9.39
CA VAL A 56 -8.75 13.34 -8.52
C VAL A 56 -9.64 12.86 -7.37
N LYS A 57 -10.44 13.75 -6.78
CA LYS A 57 -11.37 13.44 -5.69
C LYS A 57 -12.53 12.54 -6.11
N ASN A 58 -12.86 12.49 -7.41
CA ASN A 58 -13.96 11.73 -7.96
C ASN A 58 -13.51 10.38 -8.53
N MET A 59 -12.20 10.10 -8.51
CA MET A 59 -11.67 8.84 -9.01
C MET A 59 -12.01 7.67 -8.09
N ASN A 60 -12.38 6.55 -8.68
CA ASN A 60 -12.49 5.28 -7.96
C ASN A 60 -11.10 4.68 -7.76
N TRP A 61 -10.43 5.10 -6.69
CA TRP A 61 -9.07 4.64 -6.35
C TRP A 61 -9.01 3.15 -6.05
N CYS A 62 -10.05 2.59 -5.42
CA CYS A 62 -10.10 1.15 -5.14
C CYS A 62 -10.09 0.36 -6.45
N LYS A 63 -10.94 0.74 -7.42
CA LYS A 63 -10.94 0.10 -8.73
C LYS A 63 -9.61 0.26 -9.46
N PHE A 64 -9.01 1.45 -9.42
CA PHE A 64 -7.72 1.71 -10.05
C PHE A 64 -6.61 0.79 -9.52
N ILE A 65 -6.55 0.62 -8.20
CA ILE A 65 -5.57 -0.26 -7.54
C ILE A 65 -5.87 -1.73 -7.85
N ALA A 66 -7.14 -2.14 -7.77
CA ALA A 66 -7.56 -3.51 -8.03
C ALA A 66 -7.30 -3.93 -9.48
N ASP A 67 -7.64 -3.08 -10.45
CA ASP A 67 -7.35 -3.33 -11.88
C ASP A 67 -5.84 -3.52 -12.12
N PHE A 68 -5.01 -2.68 -11.49
CA PHE A 68 -3.56 -2.79 -11.63
C PHE A 68 -2.99 -4.08 -11.02
N LEU A 69 -3.51 -4.48 -9.86
CA LEU A 69 -3.16 -5.75 -9.23
C LEU A 69 -3.59 -6.93 -10.10
N HIS A 70 -4.84 -6.91 -10.59
CA HIS A 70 -5.35 -7.96 -11.48
C HIS A 70 -4.49 -8.11 -12.73
N ASP A 71 -4.12 -7.01 -13.39
CA ASP A 71 -3.23 -7.02 -14.55
C ASP A 71 -1.84 -7.59 -14.21
N ALA A 72 -1.30 -7.24 -13.03
CA ALA A 72 -0.01 -7.75 -12.57
C ALA A 72 -0.05 -9.27 -12.37
N PHE A 73 -1.10 -9.80 -11.74
CA PHE A 73 -1.28 -11.24 -11.54
C PHE A 73 -1.49 -11.98 -12.85
N LYS A 74 -2.37 -11.48 -13.72
CA LYS A 74 -2.63 -12.06 -15.03
C LYS A 74 -1.36 -12.21 -15.88
N ASN A 75 -0.45 -11.24 -15.77
CA ASN A 75 0.82 -11.22 -16.49
C ASN A 75 1.97 -11.86 -15.69
N LYS A 76 1.69 -12.54 -14.56
CA LYS A 76 2.69 -13.17 -13.65
C LYS A 76 3.78 -12.19 -13.15
N MET A 77 3.44 -10.92 -13.06
CA MET A 77 4.35 -9.86 -12.60
C MET A 77 4.12 -9.56 -11.11
N TYR A 78 4.31 -10.55 -10.26
CA TYR A 78 3.99 -10.52 -8.81
C TYR A 78 4.75 -9.46 -8.01
N GLN A 79 5.79 -8.86 -8.57
CA GLN A 79 6.53 -7.77 -7.96
C GLN A 79 5.88 -6.39 -8.18
N LYS A 80 4.85 -6.32 -9.04
CA LYS A 80 4.09 -5.10 -9.31
C LYS A 80 2.79 -5.10 -8.50
N GLY A 81 2.31 -3.90 -8.21
CA GLY A 81 1.04 -3.71 -7.51
C GLY A 81 1.19 -3.31 -6.06
N CYS A 82 0.10 -2.90 -5.44
CA CYS A 82 0.05 -2.42 -4.06
C CYS A 82 0.19 -3.60 -3.07
N ARG A 83 1.42 -4.05 -2.84
CA ARG A 83 1.72 -5.14 -1.89
C ARG A 83 1.28 -4.82 -0.46
N LEU A 84 1.35 -3.55 -0.06
CA LEU A 84 0.84 -3.11 1.22
C LEU A 84 -0.66 -3.41 1.35
N HIS A 85 -1.45 -3.10 0.33
CA HIS A 85 -2.88 -3.39 0.32
C HIS A 85 -3.16 -4.90 0.43
N LEU A 86 -2.45 -5.72 -0.36
CA LEU A 86 -2.58 -7.18 -0.28
C LEU A 86 -2.20 -7.72 1.10
N MET A 87 -1.13 -7.22 1.69
CA MET A 87 -0.69 -7.61 3.01
C MET A 87 -1.73 -7.25 4.08
N LEU A 88 -2.29 -6.04 4.03
CA LEU A 88 -3.32 -5.61 4.97
C LEU A 88 -4.60 -6.41 4.81
N MET A 89 -5.03 -6.69 3.58
CA MET A 89 -6.18 -7.57 3.33
C MET A 89 -5.92 -8.99 3.85
N TYR A 90 -4.72 -9.51 3.67
CA TYR A 90 -4.36 -10.83 4.16
C TYR A 90 -4.48 -10.92 5.68
N VAL A 91 -3.80 -10.04 6.42
CA VAL A 91 -3.80 -10.08 7.89
C VAL A 91 -5.18 -9.79 8.49
N ASP A 92 -6.02 -9.03 7.78
CA ASP A 92 -7.39 -8.71 8.22
C ASP A 92 -8.37 -9.90 8.07
N CYS A 93 -7.99 -10.91 7.29
CA CYS A 93 -8.76 -12.15 7.08
C CYS A 93 -8.31 -13.31 7.97
N LEU A 94 -7.32 -13.11 8.86
CA LEU A 94 -6.78 -14.17 9.70
C LEU A 94 -7.50 -14.24 11.05
N ASP A 95 -7.54 -15.45 11.66
CA ASP A 95 -7.95 -15.60 13.05
C ASP A 95 -6.84 -15.13 14.00
N LEU A 96 -7.10 -14.01 14.66
CA LEU A 96 -6.16 -13.35 15.57
C LEU A 96 -6.28 -13.81 17.02
N SER A 97 -7.18 -14.76 17.33
CA SER A 97 -7.49 -15.18 18.70
C SER A 97 -6.28 -15.79 19.45
N THR A 98 -5.33 -16.35 18.71
CA THR A 98 -4.13 -16.99 19.25
C THR A 98 -2.85 -16.14 19.14
N VAL A 99 -2.97 -14.92 18.60
CA VAL A 99 -1.80 -14.04 18.40
C VAL A 99 -1.51 -13.26 19.67
N ASP A 100 -0.26 -13.32 20.14
CA ASP A 100 0.19 -12.49 21.25
C ASP A 100 0.56 -11.07 20.77
N PHE A 101 -0.20 -10.09 21.22
CA PHE A 101 0.00 -8.68 20.93
C PHE A 101 0.61 -7.89 22.11
N SER A 102 1.07 -8.54 23.17
CA SER A 102 1.57 -7.90 24.38
C SER A 102 2.72 -6.92 24.12
N GLU A 103 3.65 -7.30 23.22
CA GLU A 103 4.81 -6.49 22.87
C GLU A 103 4.50 -5.33 21.90
N VAL A 104 3.33 -5.32 21.27
CA VAL A 104 2.97 -4.33 20.24
C VAL A 104 1.83 -3.39 20.66
N GLY A 105 1.47 -3.40 21.93
CA GLY A 105 0.48 -2.47 22.49
C GLY A 105 -0.97 -2.97 22.41
N GLY A 106 -1.18 -4.27 22.20
CA GLY A 106 -2.50 -4.89 22.11
C GLY A 106 -2.94 -5.19 20.66
N PRO A 107 -4.06 -5.92 20.51
CA PRO A 107 -4.59 -6.25 19.21
C PRO A 107 -5.03 -4.98 18.46
N PRO A 108 -5.00 -5.00 17.10
CA PRO A 108 -5.42 -3.83 16.32
C PRO A 108 -6.90 -3.53 16.63
N PRO A 109 -7.22 -2.25 16.90
CA PRO A 109 -8.59 -1.88 17.21
C PRO A 109 -9.49 -2.08 15.99
N THR A 110 -10.75 -2.41 16.22
CA THR A 110 -11.75 -2.48 15.15
C THR A 110 -12.03 -1.09 14.61
N HIS A 111 -11.49 -0.78 13.45
CA HIS A 111 -11.65 0.50 12.78
C HIS A 111 -12.47 0.39 11.50
N LYS A 112 -13.12 1.48 11.12
CA LYS A 112 -13.82 1.59 9.83
C LYS A 112 -12.88 1.40 8.63
N PHE A 113 -11.60 1.73 8.80
CA PHE A 113 -10.59 1.63 7.75
C PHE A 113 -9.45 0.71 8.22
N VAL A 114 -9.25 -0.39 7.52
CA VAL A 114 -8.22 -1.40 7.80
C VAL A 114 -6.82 -0.77 7.95
N VAL A 115 -6.46 0.14 7.04
CA VAL A 115 -5.14 0.78 7.03
C VAL A 115 -4.84 1.59 8.30
N SER A 116 -5.85 2.10 9.00
CA SER A 116 -5.66 2.87 10.25
C SER A 116 -5.63 1.99 11.49
N ALA A 117 -6.07 0.74 11.40
CA ALA A 117 -6.04 -0.22 12.49
C ALA A 117 -4.66 -0.89 12.63
N TRP A 118 -3.94 -1.07 11.54
CA TRP A 118 -2.73 -1.85 11.50
C TRP A 118 -1.45 -1.02 11.61
N THR A 119 -0.69 -1.25 12.68
CA THR A 119 0.70 -0.79 12.77
C THR A 119 1.63 -1.80 12.12
N ILE A 120 2.82 -1.36 11.70
CA ILE A 120 3.81 -2.27 11.11
C ILE A 120 4.25 -3.37 12.10
N ASN A 121 4.27 -3.07 13.39
CA ASN A 121 4.63 -4.03 14.42
C ASN A 121 3.53 -5.07 14.63
N ALA A 122 2.25 -4.66 14.66
CA ALA A 122 1.12 -5.59 14.72
C ALA A 122 1.10 -6.52 13.49
N VAL A 123 1.32 -5.99 12.28
CA VAL A 123 1.43 -6.81 11.07
C VAL A 123 2.56 -7.83 11.18
N LYS A 124 3.74 -7.43 11.67
CA LYS A 124 4.87 -8.36 11.86
C LYS A 124 4.55 -9.45 12.89
N ALA A 125 3.88 -9.12 13.98
CA ALA A 125 3.48 -10.10 15.00
C ALA A 125 2.54 -11.17 14.41
N VAL A 126 1.52 -10.74 13.65
CA VAL A 126 0.59 -11.66 12.98
C VAL A 126 1.29 -12.53 11.96
N LEU A 127 2.11 -11.95 11.09
CA LEU A 127 2.84 -12.71 10.08
C LEU A 127 3.83 -13.71 10.70
N ALA A 128 4.43 -13.38 11.85
CA ALA A 128 5.29 -14.32 12.59
C ALA A 128 4.48 -15.47 13.19
N ALA A 129 3.30 -15.20 13.75
CA ALA A 129 2.40 -16.23 14.29
C ALA A 129 1.78 -17.11 13.21
N ASP A 130 1.49 -16.56 12.02
CA ASP A 130 0.91 -17.27 10.88
C ASP A 130 1.92 -18.16 10.14
N ARG A 131 3.21 -18.00 10.42
CA ARG A 131 4.27 -18.77 9.78
C ARG A 131 4.31 -20.21 10.33
N ALA A 132 4.22 -21.19 9.44
CA ALA A 132 4.39 -22.60 9.78
C ALA A 132 5.88 -23.00 9.91
N THR A 133 6.13 -24.20 10.43
CA THR A 133 7.48 -24.74 10.64
C THR A 133 8.27 -24.93 9.35
N ASP A 134 7.59 -25.16 8.23
CA ASP A 134 8.17 -25.27 6.89
C ASP A 134 8.41 -23.91 6.21
N SER A 135 8.22 -22.81 6.95
CA SER A 135 8.33 -21.43 6.46
C SER A 135 7.24 -20.99 5.48
N THR A 136 6.18 -21.74 5.31
CA THR A 136 4.96 -21.31 4.61
C THR A 136 4.09 -20.44 5.53
N TYR A 137 3.07 -19.79 4.97
CA TYR A 137 2.05 -19.04 5.70
C TYR A 137 0.70 -19.76 5.62
N GLY A 138 -0.23 -19.42 6.50
CA GLY A 138 -1.58 -19.98 6.51
C GLY A 138 -1.92 -20.77 7.76
N LYS A 139 -1.12 -20.68 8.83
CA LYS A 139 -1.41 -21.32 10.11
C LYS A 139 -2.65 -20.74 10.80
N LEU A 140 -2.94 -19.45 10.59
CA LEU A 140 -4.05 -18.70 11.18
C LEU A 140 -5.26 -18.57 10.24
N GLN A 141 -5.31 -19.31 9.14
CA GLN A 141 -6.46 -19.28 8.23
C GLN A 141 -7.70 -19.88 8.90
N VAL A 142 -8.84 -19.20 8.72
CA VAL A 142 -10.17 -19.62 9.18
C VAL A 142 -10.76 -20.66 8.21
#